data_587bca1e8b51dbb93447f888cb675eac
#
_entry.id   587bca1e8b51dbb93447f888cb675eac
#
_cell.length_a   1.000
_cell.length_b   1.000
_cell.length_c   1.000
_cell.angle_alpha   90.00
_cell.angle_beta   90.00
_cell.angle_gamma   90.00
#
_symmetry.space_group_name_H-M   'P 1'
#
loop_
_entity.id
_entity.type
_entity.pdbx_description
1 polymer ?
#
loop_
_entity_poly.entity_id
_entity_poly.type
_entity_poly.pdbx_seq_one_letter_code
_entity_poly.pdbx_strand_id
1 'polypeptide(L)'
;FGVLIAVLAVAITVLTGALSASLAMLGDTVDSALLYINRTDGSWPATTGISEPLQIEPLAGGFVELGAEDVLVYSAYGAKILSLQPSYARPVLAVGGTHFAVYNRAGNELTICSRTRTLYSQSFDAGILLCAMSNNNSLAVVTESGRYAAQVQVFDPSLHLLYSWEMTQSAGTPIALDFSPDSRRFAAGMLSAREGQLSCSVYFMSMDA
;
A
#
# COMPACT_ATOMS: atom_id res chain seq x y z
N PHE A 1 -3.86 -17.24 38.56
CA PHE A 1 -4.71 -17.66 37.44
C PHE A 1 -4.76 -16.59 36.33
N GLY A 2 -4.99 -15.31 36.67
CA GLY A 2 -5.05 -14.21 35.71
C GLY A 2 -3.76 -13.97 34.92
N VAL A 3 -2.59 -14.08 35.57
CA VAL A 3 -1.28 -13.94 34.92
C VAL A 3 -1.02 -15.05 33.92
N LEU A 4 -1.43 -16.28 34.22
CA LEU A 4 -1.28 -17.42 33.31
C LEU A 4 -2.15 -17.27 32.04
N ILE A 5 -3.36 -16.76 32.19
CA ILE A 5 -4.26 -16.47 31.05
C ILE A 5 -3.69 -15.33 30.20
N ALA A 6 -3.14 -14.29 30.81
CA ALA A 6 -2.51 -13.18 30.10
C ALA A 6 -1.26 -13.64 29.32
N VAL A 7 -0.41 -14.48 29.92
CA VAL A 7 0.77 -15.06 29.26
C VAL A 7 0.35 -15.99 28.10
N LEU A 8 -0.70 -16.79 28.30
CA LEU A 8 -1.21 -17.67 27.26
C LEU A 8 -1.82 -16.88 26.08
N ALA A 9 -2.56 -15.82 26.36
CA ALA A 9 -3.10 -14.93 25.35
C ALA A 9 -2.00 -14.23 24.53
N VAL A 10 -0.96 -13.74 25.21
CA VAL A 10 0.22 -13.18 24.55
C VAL A 10 0.95 -14.22 23.71
N ALA A 11 1.11 -15.44 24.21
CA ALA A 11 1.75 -16.53 23.46
C ALA A 11 0.94 -16.93 22.20
N ILE A 12 -0.39 -16.97 22.28
CA ILE A 12 -1.26 -17.27 21.14
C ILE A 12 -1.19 -16.13 20.10
N THR A 13 -1.20 -14.87 20.52
CA THR A 13 -1.09 -13.74 19.61
C THR A 13 0.28 -13.63 18.94
N VAL A 14 1.37 -14.02 19.63
CA VAL A 14 2.72 -14.13 19.04
C VAL A 14 2.75 -15.26 18.00
N LEU A 15 2.18 -16.41 18.32
CA LEU A 15 2.12 -17.57 17.41
C LEU A 15 1.25 -17.33 16.16
N THR A 16 0.24 -16.49 16.25
CA THR A 16 -0.63 -16.12 15.11
C THR A 16 -0.11 -14.96 14.26
N GLY A 17 1.04 -14.37 14.59
CA GLY A 17 1.62 -13.22 13.88
C GLY A 17 0.89 -11.90 14.12
N ALA A 18 -0.27 -11.90 14.78
CA ALA A 18 -1.06 -10.71 15.05
C ALA A 18 -0.32 -9.71 15.97
N LEU A 19 0.54 -10.21 16.85
CA LEU A 19 1.32 -9.36 17.76
C LEU A 19 2.48 -8.65 17.04
N SER A 20 3.09 -9.28 16.05
CA SER A 20 4.17 -8.66 15.26
C SER A 20 3.65 -7.46 14.47
N ALA A 21 2.46 -7.58 13.89
CA ALA A 21 1.77 -6.50 13.21
C ALA A 21 1.43 -5.34 14.16
N SER A 22 0.87 -5.64 15.31
CA SER A 22 0.52 -4.65 16.34
C SER A 22 1.75 -3.95 16.91
N LEU A 23 2.86 -4.68 17.13
CA LEU A 23 4.12 -4.11 17.62
C LEU A 23 4.80 -3.24 16.56
N ALA A 24 4.76 -3.63 15.28
CA ALA A 24 5.28 -2.80 14.20
C ALA A 24 4.51 -1.47 14.09
N MET A 25 3.18 -1.50 14.22
CA MET A 25 2.34 -0.30 14.22
C MET A 25 2.58 0.59 15.44
N LEU A 26 2.72 0.00 16.64
CA LEU A 26 3.05 0.76 17.85
C LEU A 26 4.42 1.41 17.73
N GLY A 27 5.40 0.69 17.21
CA GLY A 27 6.74 1.23 16.95
C GLY A 27 6.69 2.38 15.93
N ASP A 28 5.90 2.27 14.88
CA ASP A 28 5.73 3.31 13.86
C ASP A 28 5.08 4.58 14.43
N THR A 29 4.06 4.44 15.30
CA THR A 29 3.43 5.60 15.95
C THR A 29 4.42 6.37 16.85
N VAL A 30 5.30 5.66 17.56
CA VAL A 30 6.34 6.27 18.40
C VAL A 30 7.39 6.96 17.53
N ASP A 31 7.89 6.30 16.48
CA ASP A 31 8.89 6.88 15.56
C ASP A 31 8.32 8.08 14.80
N SER A 32 7.07 8.00 14.37
CA SER A 32 6.38 9.12 13.71
C SER A 32 6.22 10.32 14.65
N ALA A 33 5.94 10.09 15.93
CA ALA A 33 5.88 11.14 16.96
C ALA A 33 7.27 11.73 17.22
N LEU A 34 8.31 10.91 17.29
CA LEU A 34 9.69 11.35 17.48
C LEU A 34 10.19 12.19 16.29
N LEU A 35 9.83 11.84 15.06
CA LEU A 35 10.14 12.67 13.88
C LEU A 35 9.43 14.02 13.91
N TYR A 36 8.26 14.10 14.54
CA TYR A 36 7.54 15.37 14.69
C TYR A 36 8.19 16.27 15.73
N ILE A 37 8.77 15.69 16.78
CA ILE A 37 9.44 16.40 17.88
C ILE A 37 10.90 16.74 17.50
N ASN A 38 11.63 15.78 16.96
CA ASN A 38 12.98 15.96 16.46
C ASN A 38 12.91 16.33 14.98
N ARG A 39 12.86 17.63 14.67
CA ARG A 39 13.04 18.10 13.31
C ARG A 39 14.40 17.61 12.82
N THR A 40 14.40 16.59 11.97
CA THR A 40 15.62 16.15 11.30
C THR A 40 16.11 17.30 10.44
N ASP A 41 17.31 17.78 10.74
CA ASP A 41 17.93 18.92 10.06
C ASP A 41 18.27 18.51 8.62
N GLY A 42 17.35 18.79 7.72
CA GLY A 42 17.54 18.75 6.28
C GLY A 42 17.70 20.18 5.74
N SER A 43 18.11 20.32 4.52
CA SER A 43 18.16 21.60 3.80
C SER A 43 17.70 21.43 2.36
N TRP A 44 17.02 22.42 1.84
CA TRP A 44 16.70 22.53 0.43
C TRP A 44 17.68 23.48 -0.27
N PRO A 45 18.13 23.21 -1.53
CA PRO A 45 17.80 22.01 -2.33
C PRO A 45 18.52 20.77 -1.84
N ALA A 46 17.84 19.60 -1.86
CA ALA A 46 18.41 18.29 -1.55
C ALA A 46 18.59 17.48 -2.84
N THR A 47 19.75 16.80 -2.96
CA THR A 47 19.96 15.85 -4.05
C THR A 47 19.56 14.46 -3.57
N THR A 48 18.56 13.86 -4.22
CA THR A 48 18.01 12.55 -3.81
C THR A 48 18.91 11.39 -4.22
N GLY A 49 19.68 11.55 -5.28
CA GLY A 49 20.52 10.50 -5.86
C GLY A 49 19.80 9.67 -6.91
N ILE A 50 18.48 9.80 -7.07
CA ILE A 50 17.71 9.20 -8.16
C ILE A 50 17.76 10.17 -9.34
N SER A 51 18.40 9.76 -10.45
CA SER A 51 18.52 10.61 -11.65
C SER A 51 17.24 10.64 -12.48
N GLU A 52 16.47 9.55 -12.48
CA GLU A 52 15.23 9.38 -13.25
C GLU A 52 14.15 8.81 -12.33
N PRO A 53 13.41 9.66 -11.61
CA PRO A 53 12.31 9.19 -10.75
C PRO A 53 11.17 8.64 -11.60
N LEU A 54 10.67 7.45 -11.23
CA LEU A 54 9.49 6.84 -11.84
C LEU A 54 8.19 7.47 -11.31
N GLN A 55 8.16 7.72 -10.00
CA GLN A 55 7.04 8.35 -9.31
C GLN A 55 7.55 9.19 -8.14
N ILE A 56 6.86 10.31 -7.88
CA ILE A 56 7.05 11.15 -6.70
C ILE A 56 5.66 11.45 -6.15
N GLU A 57 5.40 11.02 -4.92
CA GLU A 57 4.08 11.13 -4.31
C GLU A 57 4.16 11.80 -2.93
N PRO A 58 3.18 12.64 -2.59
CA PRO A 58 3.10 13.24 -1.26
C PRO A 58 2.83 12.18 -0.21
N LEU A 59 3.49 12.28 0.93
CA LEU A 59 3.27 11.46 2.11
C LEU A 59 3.25 12.38 3.33
N ALA A 60 2.44 12.09 4.35
CA ALA A 60 2.30 12.95 5.51
C ALA A 60 3.65 13.45 6.05
N GLY A 61 3.85 14.77 6.03
CA GLY A 61 5.09 15.41 6.49
C GLY A 61 6.30 15.27 5.56
N GLY A 62 6.08 14.98 4.27
CA GLY A 62 7.12 14.89 3.26
C GLY A 62 6.65 14.29 1.94
N PHE A 63 7.49 13.49 1.31
CA PHE A 63 7.17 12.78 0.08
C PHE A 63 7.96 11.48 -0.02
N VAL A 64 7.49 10.58 -0.86
CA VAL A 64 8.17 9.35 -1.26
C VAL A 64 8.54 9.45 -2.74
N GLU A 65 9.76 9.07 -3.06
CA GLU A 65 10.32 9.02 -4.41
C GLU A 65 10.68 7.59 -4.77
N LEU A 66 10.21 7.14 -5.91
CA LEU A 66 10.49 5.83 -6.48
C LEU A 66 11.42 5.99 -7.68
N GLY A 67 12.56 5.33 -7.64
CA GLY A 67 13.44 5.07 -8.77
C GLY A 67 13.27 3.64 -9.29
N ALA A 68 14.13 3.24 -10.21
CA ALA A 68 14.12 1.88 -10.75
C ALA A 68 14.47 0.81 -9.70
N GLU A 69 15.39 1.12 -8.79
CA GLU A 69 15.89 0.19 -7.77
C GLU A 69 15.63 0.68 -6.34
N ASP A 70 15.50 2.00 -6.16
CA ASP A 70 15.44 2.65 -4.86
C ASP A 70 14.07 3.28 -4.58
N VAL A 71 13.67 3.24 -3.32
CA VAL A 71 12.56 4.01 -2.77
C VAL A 71 13.08 4.88 -1.64
N LEU A 72 12.93 6.18 -1.76
CA LEU A 72 13.43 7.15 -0.80
C LEU A 72 12.27 7.94 -0.19
N VAL A 73 12.31 8.12 1.12
CA VAL A 73 11.35 8.98 1.83
C VAL A 73 12.10 10.19 2.38
N TYR A 74 11.58 11.36 2.08
CA TYR A 74 12.10 12.63 2.55
C TYR A 74 11.09 13.37 3.42
N SER A 75 11.60 14.08 4.43
CA SER A 75 10.80 15.03 5.19
C SER A 75 10.51 16.29 4.38
N ALA A 76 9.52 17.07 4.82
CA ALA A 76 9.23 18.40 4.26
C ALA A 76 10.44 19.37 4.38
N TYR A 77 11.42 19.05 5.20
CA TYR A 77 12.63 19.84 5.42
C TYR A 77 13.84 19.36 4.60
N GLY A 78 13.69 18.36 3.73
CA GLY A 78 14.75 17.85 2.89
C GLY A 78 15.67 16.79 3.55
N ALA A 79 15.31 16.30 4.74
CA ALA A 79 16.05 15.20 5.35
C ALA A 79 15.57 13.85 4.81
N LYS A 80 16.49 12.98 4.43
CA LYS A 80 16.20 11.60 4.05
C LYS A 80 15.85 10.79 5.30
N ILE A 81 14.65 10.23 5.33
CA ILE A 81 14.11 9.46 6.47
C ILE A 81 14.30 7.96 6.25
N LEU A 82 14.00 7.47 5.05
CA LEU A 82 14.02 6.05 4.72
C LEU A 82 14.64 5.82 3.35
N SER A 83 15.36 4.72 3.20
CA SER A 83 15.87 4.22 1.93
C SER A 83 15.65 2.71 1.87
N LEU A 84 15.01 2.24 0.81
CA LEU A 84 14.67 0.84 0.57
C LEU A 84 15.08 0.44 -0.84
N GLN A 85 15.42 -0.85 -1.01
CA GLN A 85 15.68 -1.47 -2.30
C GLN A 85 14.82 -2.73 -2.45
N PRO A 86 13.57 -2.61 -2.90
CA PRO A 86 12.65 -3.74 -2.96
C PRO A 86 13.05 -4.82 -3.98
N SER A 87 13.98 -4.53 -4.90
CA SER A 87 14.46 -5.44 -5.97
C SER A 87 13.32 -5.94 -6.87
N TYR A 88 12.31 -5.11 -7.12
CA TYR A 88 11.19 -5.42 -7.99
C TYR A 88 11.50 -5.06 -9.44
N ALA A 89 11.08 -5.94 -10.38
CA ALA A 89 11.32 -5.71 -11.81
C ALA A 89 10.50 -4.53 -12.37
N ARG A 90 9.32 -4.29 -11.81
CA ARG A 90 8.42 -3.21 -12.20
C ARG A 90 7.80 -2.56 -10.95
N PRO A 91 8.60 -1.82 -10.18
CA PRO A 91 8.11 -1.21 -8.96
C PRO A 91 7.09 -0.10 -9.25
N VAL A 92 6.04 -0.04 -8.47
CA VAL A 92 5.02 1.01 -8.51
C VAL A 92 4.63 1.37 -7.08
N LEU A 93 4.36 2.66 -6.83
CA LEU A 93 3.87 3.17 -5.54
C LEU A 93 2.34 3.23 -5.51
N ALA A 94 1.79 2.90 -4.35
CA ALA A 94 0.45 3.27 -3.94
C ALA A 94 0.54 3.96 -2.58
N VAL A 95 0.14 5.23 -2.48
CA VAL A 95 0.40 6.07 -1.31
C VAL A 95 -0.91 6.40 -0.62
N GLY A 96 -0.93 6.23 0.70
CA GLY A 96 -2.03 6.58 1.59
C GLY A 96 -1.73 7.82 2.44
N GLY A 97 -2.41 7.94 3.58
CA GLY A 97 -2.23 9.08 4.47
C GLY A 97 -0.84 9.14 5.12
N THR A 98 -0.40 8.04 5.72
CA THR A 98 0.87 7.94 6.45
C THR A 98 1.72 6.75 6.03
N HIS A 99 1.14 5.83 5.29
CA HIS A 99 1.79 4.63 4.76
C HIS A 99 1.80 4.64 3.24
N PHE A 100 2.67 3.84 2.67
CA PHE A 100 2.71 3.58 1.23
C PHE A 100 3.00 2.10 0.98
N ALA A 101 2.55 1.61 -0.16
CA ALA A 101 2.90 0.30 -0.66
C ALA A 101 3.81 0.43 -1.87
N VAL A 102 4.84 -0.39 -1.94
CA VAL A 102 5.61 -0.65 -3.16
C VAL A 102 5.24 -2.04 -3.62
N TYR A 103 4.79 -2.19 -4.85
CA TYR A 103 4.44 -3.48 -5.40
C TYR A 103 5.11 -3.74 -6.74
N ASN A 104 5.34 -5.02 -7.03
CA ASN A 104 5.88 -5.48 -8.31
C ASN A 104 4.73 -5.66 -9.29
N ARG A 105 4.54 -4.72 -10.22
CA ARG A 105 3.47 -4.82 -11.23
C ARG A 105 3.67 -6.02 -12.15
N ALA A 106 2.64 -6.86 -12.31
CA ALA A 106 2.68 -8.16 -12.98
C ALA A 106 3.58 -9.21 -12.27
N GLY A 107 4.16 -8.88 -11.12
CA GLY A 107 4.67 -9.82 -10.13
C GLY A 107 3.65 -10.01 -9.02
N ASN A 108 3.99 -10.75 -7.99
CA ASN A 108 3.08 -11.09 -6.89
C ASN A 108 3.51 -10.53 -5.54
N GLU A 109 4.55 -9.70 -5.50
CA GLU A 109 5.16 -9.21 -4.26
C GLU A 109 4.72 -7.77 -3.98
N LEU A 110 4.49 -7.49 -2.72
CA LEU A 110 4.10 -6.18 -2.21
C LEU A 110 4.76 -5.94 -0.85
N THR A 111 5.26 -4.73 -0.64
CA THR A 111 5.81 -4.28 0.64
C THR A 111 5.11 -3.02 1.09
N ILE A 112 4.58 -3.01 2.31
CA ILE A 112 3.95 -1.85 2.95
C ILE A 112 4.94 -1.22 3.90
N CYS A 113 5.09 0.09 3.78
CA CYS A 113 6.02 0.89 4.56
C CYS A 113 5.29 2.08 5.19
N SER A 114 5.80 2.49 6.34
CA SER A 114 5.58 3.83 6.87
C SER A 114 6.70 4.76 6.42
N ARG A 115 6.68 5.99 6.88
CA ARG A 115 7.78 6.94 6.62
C ARG A 115 9.14 6.47 7.17
N THR A 116 9.15 5.63 8.20
CA THR A 116 10.35 5.29 8.99
C THR A 116 10.84 3.88 8.77
N ARG A 117 9.96 2.97 8.36
CA ARG A 117 10.29 1.55 8.28
C ARG A 117 9.38 0.75 7.34
N THR A 118 9.85 -0.43 6.98
CA THR A 118 8.98 -1.48 6.42
C THR A 118 8.10 -2.05 7.53
N LEU A 119 6.79 -2.13 7.27
CA LEU A 119 5.80 -2.70 8.18
C LEU A 119 5.53 -4.16 7.85
N TYR A 120 5.25 -4.46 6.57
CA TYR A 120 4.88 -5.79 6.10
C TYR A 120 5.44 -6.05 4.70
N SER A 121 5.71 -7.32 4.43
CA SER A 121 5.91 -7.81 3.06
C SER A 121 4.98 -8.99 2.85
N GLN A 122 4.28 -8.99 1.72
CA GLN A 122 3.30 -10.01 1.37
C GLN A 122 3.47 -10.45 -0.07
N SER A 123 3.21 -11.73 -0.32
CA SER A 123 3.08 -12.29 -1.66
C SER A 123 1.66 -12.75 -1.90
N PHE A 124 1.14 -12.49 -3.09
CA PHE A 124 -0.16 -12.95 -3.54
C PHE A 124 -0.01 -14.21 -4.40
N ASP A 125 -1.08 -14.99 -4.55
CA ASP A 125 -1.05 -16.21 -5.37
C ASP A 125 -1.03 -15.90 -6.88
N ALA A 126 -1.38 -14.65 -7.26
CA ALA A 126 -1.46 -14.20 -8.64
C ALA A 126 -0.79 -12.85 -8.84
N GLY A 127 -0.48 -12.50 -10.08
CA GLY A 127 0.17 -11.25 -10.44
C GLY A 127 -0.65 -10.03 -10.05
N ILE A 128 0.00 -9.03 -9.46
CA ILE A 128 -0.62 -7.77 -9.06
C ILE A 128 -0.73 -6.86 -10.28
N LEU A 129 -1.94 -6.45 -10.61
CA LEU A 129 -2.22 -5.53 -11.72
C LEU A 129 -2.18 -4.08 -11.26
N LEU A 130 -2.89 -3.78 -10.16
CA LEU A 130 -3.03 -2.43 -9.60
C LEU A 130 -3.09 -2.50 -8.08
N CYS A 131 -2.58 -1.46 -7.44
CA CYS A 131 -2.83 -1.19 -6.03
C CYS A 131 -3.25 0.27 -5.86
N ALA A 132 -4.09 0.51 -4.85
CA ALA A 132 -4.38 1.84 -4.33
C ALA A 132 -4.38 1.81 -2.81
N MET A 133 -4.01 2.91 -2.19
CA MET A 133 -4.04 3.06 -0.74
C MET A 133 -4.85 4.30 -0.37
N SER A 134 -5.73 4.15 0.61
CA SER A 134 -6.62 5.23 1.05
C SER A 134 -5.97 6.13 2.09
N ASN A 135 -6.60 7.26 2.38
CA ASN A 135 -6.12 8.21 3.40
C ASN A 135 -6.05 7.59 4.82
N ASN A 136 -6.87 6.59 5.12
CA ASN A 136 -6.81 5.85 6.37
C ASN A 136 -5.85 4.65 6.33
N ASN A 137 -5.05 4.53 5.25
CA ASN A 137 -4.08 3.44 4.98
C ASN A 137 -4.72 2.06 4.72
N SER A 138 -6.00 1.98 4.35
CA SER A 138 -6.57 0.76 3.79
C SER A 138 -5.99 0.52 2.40
N LEU A 139 -5.72 -0.73 2.06
CA LEU A 139 -5.07 -1.15 0.82
C LEU A 139 -6.06 -1.90 -0.07
N ALA A 140 -6.23 -1.47 -1.31
CA ALA A 140 -6.90 -2.26 -2.34
C ALA A 140 -5.86 -2.83 -3.31
N VAL A 141 -5.96 -4.12 -3.60
CA VAL A 141 -5.09 -4.85 -4.51
C VAL A 141 -5.94 -5.51 -5.57
N VAL A 142 -5.61 -5.30 -6.82
CA VAL A 142 -6.20 -6.00 -7.96
C VAL A 142 -5.19 -7.01 -8.47
N THR A 143 -5.58 -8.28 -8.48
CA THR A 143 -4.74 -9.39 -8.97
C THR A 143 -5.35 -10.03 -10.20
N GLU A 144 -4.50 -10.67 -10.98
CA GLU A 144 -4.94 -11.57 -12.06
C GLU A 144 -5.82 -12.69 -11.51
N SER A 145 -6.68 -13.23 -12.35
CA SER A 145 -7.50 -14.39 -12.01
C SER A 145 -7.57 -15.34 -13.19
N GLY A 146 -7.40 -16.64 -12.94
CA GLY A 146 -7.54 -17.66 -13.98
C GLY A 146 -8.98 -17.88 -14.45
N ARG A 147 -9.98 -17.46 -13.66
CA ARG A 147 -11.42 -17.67 -13.93
C ARG A 147 -12.15 -16.38 -14.27
N TYR A 148 -11.76 -15.27 -13.64
CA TYR A 148 -12.38 -13.96 -13.80
C TYR A 148 -11.45 -13.03 -14.59
N ALA A 149 -11.90 -11.83 -14.92
CA ALA A 149 -11.04 -10.81 -15.50
C ALA A 149 -9.95 -10.36 -14.53
N ALA A 150 -10.33 -10.18 -13.27
CA ALA A 150 -9.46 -9.86 -12.16
C ALA A 150 -10.20 -10.10 -10.83
N GLN A 151 -9.45 -10.05 -9.72
CA GLN A 151 -9.99 -10.02 -8.36
C GLN A 151 -9.51 -8.76 -7.66
N VAL A 152 -10.43 -8.03 -7.02
CA VAL A 152 -10.11 -6.94 -6.10
C VAL A 152 -10.23 -7.46 -4.67
N GLN A 153 -9.22 -7.18 -3.88
CA GLN A 153 -9.23 -7.42 -2.43
C GLN A 153 -8.92 -6.11 -1.72
N VAL A 154 -9.72 -5.75 -0.72
CA VAL A 154 -9.49 -4.56 0.11
C VAL A 154 -9.18 -5.00 1.52
N PHE A 155 -8.11 -4.47 2.06
CA PHE A 155 -7.61 -4.77 3.39
C PHE A 155 -7.66 -3.53 4.28
N ASP A 156 -7.89 -3.72 5.56
CA ASP A 156 -7.69 -2.67 6.56
C ASP A 156 -6.19 -2.39 6.78
N PRO A 157 -5.82 -1.34 7.55
CA PRO A 157 -4.41 -1.06 7.85
C PRO A 157 -3.67 -2.20 8.58
N SER A 158 -4.40 -3.14 9.20
CA SER A 158 -3.85 -4.33 9.86
C SER A 158 -3.80 -5.57 8.96
N LEU A 159 -4.11 -5.40 7.67
CA LEU A 159 -4.18 -6.45 6.64
C LEU A 159 -5.29 -7.49 6.86
N HIS A 160 -6.35 -7.15 7.56
CA HIS A 160 -7.56 -7.98 7.56
C HIS A 160 -8.35 -7.69 6.29
N LEU A 161 -8.80 -8.74 5.63
CA LEU A 161 -9.63 -8.62 4.44
C LEU A 161 -11.01 -8.01 4.80
N LEU A 162 -11.30 -6.83 4.26
CA LEU A 162 -12.59 -6.14 4.43
C LEU A 162 -13.57 -6.48 3.31
N TYR A 163 -13.07 -6.60 2.08
CA TYR A 163 -13.88 -6.74 0.88
C TYR A 163 -13.16 -7.55 -0.18
N SER A 164 -13.92 -8.38 -0.91
CA SER A 164 -13.43 -9.11 -2.07
C SER A 164 -14.47 -9.07 -3.19
N TRP A 165 -14.02 -8.74 -4.40
CA TRP A 165 -14.85 -8.68 -5.59
C TRP A 165 -14.16 -9.36 -6.77
N GLU A 166 -14.87 -10.34 -7.34
CA GLU A 166 -14.46 -11.04 -8.55
C GLU A 166 -15.04 -10.34 -9.78
N MET A 167 -14.21 -9.70 -10.56
CA MET A 167 -14.59 -8.98 -11.78
C MET A 167 -14.86 -9.94 -12.91
N THR A 168 -16.07 -9.94 -13.45
CA THR A 168 -16.43 -10.82 -14.56
C THR A 168 -15.67 -10.47 -15.85
N GLN A 169 -15.45 -11.43 -16.74
CA GLN A 169 -14.81 -11.21 -18.04
C GLN A 169 -15.52 -10.13 -18.87
N SER A 170 -16.83 -10.02 -18.73
CA SER A 170 -17.63 -9.00 -19.42
C SER A 170 -17.40 -7.57 -18.90
N ALA A 171 -16.85 -7.39 -17.70
CA ALA A 171 -16.50 -6.08 -17.18
C ALA A 171 -15.26 -5.48 -17.86
N GLY A 172 -14.39 -6.32 -18.43
CA GLY A 172 -13.17 -5.90 -19.10
C GLY A 172 -11.94 -5.99 -18.19
N THR A 173 -10.88 -5.30 -18.60
CA THR A 173 -9.60 -5.26 -17.88
C THR A 173 -9.54 -4.06 -16.95
N PRO A 174 -9.16 -4.21 -15.67
CA PRO A 174 -8.96 -3.09 -14.76
C PRO A 174 -7.75 -2.26 -15.18
N ILE A 175 -7.95 -0.94 -15.29
CA ILE A 175 -6.92 0.01 -15.74
C ILE A 175 -6.65 1.11 -14.72
N ALA A 176 -7.57 1.35 -13.78
CA ALA A 176 -7.43 2.34 -12.72
C ALA A 176 -8.13 1.86 -11.45
N LEU A 177 -7.60 2.27 -10.32
CA LEU A 177 -8.15 2.00 -8.99
C LEU A 177 -7.81 3.18 -8.10
N ASP A 178 -8.79 3.69 -7.36
CA ASP A 178 -8.56 4.75 -6.40
C ASP A 178 -9.64 4.75 -5.31
N PHE A 179 -9.33 5.34 -4.15
CA PHE A 179 -10.23 5.50 -3.03
C PHE A 179 -10.86 6.90 -3.00
N SER A 180 -12.05 6.97 -2.44
CA SER A 180 -12.64 8.26 -2.06
C SER A 180 -11.85 8.92 -0.93
N PRO A 181 -11.85 10.27 -0.83
CA PRO A 181 -11.12 10.99 0.22
C PRO A 181 -11.54 10.60 1.64
N ASP A 182 -12.77 10.15 1.83
CA ASP A 182 -13.30 9.66 3.11
C ASP A 182 -12.92 8.21 3.43
N SER A 183 -12.20 7.54 2.52
CA SER A 183 -11.76 6.14 2.62
C SER A 183 -12.90 5.11 2.80
N ARG A 184 -14.15 5.47 2.45
CA ARG A 184 -15.32 4.59 2.58
C ARG A 184 -15.73 3.91 1.28
N ARG A 185 -15.24 4.43 0.17
CA ARG A 185 -15.57 3.93 -1.17
C ARG A 185 -14.29 3.83 -1.99
N PHE A 186 -14.37 3.00 -3.00
CA PHE A 186 -13.34 2.97 -4.04
C PHE A 186 -13.98 2.93 -5.42
N ALA A 187 -13.25 3.35 -6.42
CA ALA A 187 -13.63 3.31 -7.81
C ALA A 187 -12.64 2.45 -8.60
N ALA A 188 -13.17 1.59 -9.49
CA ALA A 188 -12.39 0.79 -10.41
C ALA A 188 -12.76 1.16 -11.85
N GLY A 189 -11.78 1.64 -12.61
CA GLY A 189 -11.90 1.90 -14.05
C GLY A 189 -11.61 0.62 -14.84
N MET A 190 -12.52 0.26 -15.74
CA MET A 190 -12.44 -0.95 -16.56
C MET A 190 -12.43 -0.58 -18.03
N LEU A 191 -11.56 -1.24 -18.79
CA LEU A 191 -11.51 -1.13 -20.25
C LEU A 191 -11.99 -2.43 -20.87
N SER A 192 -13.01 -2.37 -21.72
CA SER A 192 -13.52 -3.50 -22.47
C SER A 192 -13.54 -3.21 -23.97
N ALA A 193 -13.45 -4.27 -24.78
CA ALA A 193 -13.64 -4.19 -26.24
C ALA A 193 -14.84 -5.05 -26.61
N ARG A 194 -15.84 -4.44 -27.23
CA ARG A 194 -17.03 -5.13 -27.74
C ARG A 194 -17.26 -4.71 -29.19
N GLU A 195 -17.45 -5.67 -30.08
CA GLU A 195 -17.74 -5.43 -31.48
C GLU A 195 -16.77 -4.45 -32.16
N GLY A 196 -15.48 -4.52 -31.79
CA GLY A 196 -14.44 -3.65 -32.34
C GLY A 196 -14.41 -2.24 -31.75
N GLN A 197 -15.27 -1.91 -30.76
CA GLN A 197 -15.27 -0.62 -30.06
C GLN A 197 -14.69 -0.77 -28.64
N LEU A 198 -13.83 0.19 -28.26
CA LEU A 198 -13.35 0.32 -26.89
C LEU A 198 -14.41 1.04 -26.06
N SER A 199 -14.70 0.48 -24.89
CA SER A 199 -15.61 1.07 -23.91
C SER A 199 -14.91 1.14 -22.55
N CYS A 200 -15.01 2.28 -21.89
CA CYS A 200 -14.53 2.48 -20.53
C CYS A 200 -15.74 2.57 -19.57
N SER A 201 -15.68 1.84 -18.48
CA SER A 201 -16.69 1.84 -17.42
C SER A 201 -16.03 2.11 -16.08
N VAL A 202 -16.73 2.81 -15.19
CA VAL A 202 -16.26 3.05 -13.82
C VAL A 202 -17.26 2.42 -12.85
N TYR A 203 -16.77 1.57 -12.00
CA TYR A 203 -17.54 0.94 -10.91
C TYR A 203 -17.22 1.63 -9.60
N PHE A 204 -18.25 2.08 -8.92
CA PHE A 204 -18.14 2.67 -7.58
C PHE A 204 -18.64 1.65 -6.55
N MET A 205 -17.79 1.34 -5.58
CA MET A 205 -18.05 0.37 -4.53
C MET A 205 -18.04 1.06 -3.17
N SER A 206 -19.05 0.73 -2.32
CA SER A 206 -19.04 1.12 -0.90
C SER A 206 -18.42 -0.01 -0.09
N MET A 207 -17.62 0.34 0.90
CA MET A 207 -17.08 -0.60 1.90
C MET A 207 -17.96 -0.63 3.15
N ASP A 208 -18.93 0.27 3.24
CA ASP A 208 -19.95 0.26 4.30
C ASP A 208 -20.98 -0.83 3.95
N ALA A 209 -20.89 -2.01 4.58
CA ALA A 209 -21.85 -3.08 4.51
C ALA A 209 -22.87 -2.95 5.63
#